data_cf7a51e07ca08a9c435389bfd52d1f77
#
_entry.id   cf7a51e07ca08a9c435389bfd52d1f77
#
_cell.length_a   1.000
_cell.length_b   1.000
_cell.length_c   1.000
_cell.angle_alpha   90.00
_cell.angle_beta   90.00
_cell.angle_gamma   90.00
#
_symmetry.space_group_name_H-M   'P 1'
#
loop_
_entity.id
_entity.type
_entity.pdbx_description
1 polymer ?
#
loop_
_entity_poly.entity_id
_entity_poly.type
_entity_poly.pdbx_seq_one_letter_code
_entity_poly.pdbx_strand_id
1 'polypeptide(L)'
;MHNTLLPRSTGLLFCLRNILALTPNLTVLDVTVGYPGVPHSGYAEFYYTLQTIYARRHAPPTVHLHFRALDLATVPSLLSSNLSPTCSTSRDLENDLTQADRITFQEWTRERWVEKDALMDGFYETGAFPAGKQNPVEFRLRMRRGDWMRLAVLPAAL
;
A
#
# COMPACT_ATOMS: atom_id res chain seq x y z
N MET A 1 7.94 -9.13 12.16
CA MET A 1 7.61 -7.84 11.53
C MET A 1 7.67 -6.79 12.60
N HIS A 2 8.55 -5.81 12.44
CA HIS A 2 8.78 -4.74 13.41
C HIS A 2 8.37 -3.36 12.86
N ASN A 3 8.49 -3.18 11.55
CA ASN A 3 8.31 -1.88 10.89
C ASN A 3 6.97 -1.77 10.15
N THR A 4 6.28 -2.88 9.94
CA THR A 4 5.04 -2.91 9.17
C THR A 4 3.91 -3.53 9.97
N LEU A 5 2.69 -3.00 9.79
CA LEU A 5 1.48 -3.56 10.39
C LEU A 5 1.13 -4.89 9.69
N LEU A 6 0.55 -5.82 10.45
CA LEU A 6 0.06 -7.07 9.89
C LEU A 6 -1.02 -6.82 8.82
N PRO A 7 -0.89 -7.42 7.62
CA PRO A 7 -1.86 -7.21 6.56
C PRO A 7 -3.19 -7.90 6.87
N ARG A 8 -4.27 -7.22 6.53
CA ARG A 8 -5.62 -7.84 6.49
C ARG A 8 -5.87 -8.37 5.09
N SER A 9 -5.54 -9.65 4.88
CA SER A 9 -5.57 -10.30 3.56
C SER A 9 -6.97 -10.50 2.99
N THR A 10 -7.99 -10.73 3.82
CA THR A 10 -9.35 -11.06 3.36
C THR A 10 -9.95 -9.98 2.48
N GLY A 11 -9.94 -8.72 2.93
CA GLY A 11 -10.48 -7.60 2.14
C GLY A 11 -9.72 -7.40 0.82
N LEU A 12 -8.40 -7.53 0.85
CA LEU A 12 -7.58 -7.43 -0.36
C LEU A 12 -7.92 -8.55 -1.36
N LEU A 13 -8.06 -9.79 -0.90
CA LEU A 13 -8.43 -10.94 -1.73
C LEU A 13 -9.77 -10.68 -2.45
N PHE A 14 -10.80 -10.20 -1.73
CA PHE A 14 -12.09 -9.86 -2.32
C PHE A 14 -11.96 -8.76 -3.38
N CYS A 15 -11.25 -7.69 -3.07
CA CYS A 15 -11.06 -6.59 -4.02
C CYS A 15 -10.37 -7.09 -5.31
N LEU A 16 -9.28 -7.84 -5.17
CA LEU A 16 -8.52 -8.32 -6.32
C LEU A 16 -9.33 -9.28 -7.19
N ARG A 17 -10.09 -10.20 -6.60
CA ARG A 17 -10.96 -11.12 -7.37
C ARG A 17 -12.02 -10.39 -8.17
N ASN A 18 -12.69 -9.41 -7.54
CA ASN A 18 -13.69 -8.61 -8.22
C ASN A 18 -13.11 -7.82 -9.41
N ILE A 19 -11.94 -7.23 -9.23
CA ILE A 19 -11.31 -6.44 -10.27
C ILE A 19 -10.78 -7.35 -11.38
N LEU A 20 -10.17 -8.49 -11.05
CA LEU A 20 -9.66 -9.46 -12.04
C LEU A 20 -10.76 -10.02 -12.93
N ALA A 21 -11.98 -10.22 -12.41
CA ALA A 21 -13.12 -10.64 -13.21
C ALA A 21 -13.46 -9.65 -14.35
N LEU A 22 -13.17 -8.36 -14.12
CA LEU A 22 -13.41 -7.29 -15.10
C LEU A 22 -12.16 -6.92 -15.90
N THR A 23 -10.98 -7.14 -15.32
CA THR A 23 -9.70 -6.71 -15.90
C THR A 23 -8.67 -7.82 -15.74
N PRO A 24 -8.58 -8.77 -16.69
CA PRO A 24 -7.70 -9.94 -16.56
C PRO A 24 -6.20 -9.62 -16.48
N ASN A 25 -5.77 -8.50 -17.06
CA ASN A 25 -4.38 -8.05 -17.08
C ASN A 25 -4.08 -7.04 -15.96
N LEU A 26 -4.55 -7.31 -14.74
CA LEU A 26 -4.36 -6.43 -13.61
C LEU A 26 -2.95 -6.58 -13.03
N THR A 27 -2.25 -5.46 -12.88
CA THR A 27 -1.00 -5.37 -12.12
C THR A 27 -1.24 -4.59 -10.85
N VAL A 28 -0.79 -5.12 -9.72
CA VAL A 28 -0.83 -4.41 -8.43
C VAL A 28 0.48 -3.68 -8.22
N LEU A 29 0.36 -2.39 -7.92
CA LEU A 29 1.51 -1.58 -7.52
C LEU A 29 1.60 -1.56 -5.99
N ASP A 30 2.61 -2.24 -5.46
CA ASP A 30 2.93 -2.21 -4.04
C ASP A 30 3.85 -1.03 -3.74
N VAL A 31 3.43 -0.17 -2.83
CA VAL A 31 4.17 1.04 -2.46
C VAL A 31 4.64 0.94 -1.02
N THR A 32 5.94 1.15 -0.80
CA THR A 32 6.52 1.29 0.54
C THR A 32 6.98 2.72 0.72
N VAL A 33 6.61 3.32 1.87
CA VAL A 33 6.90 4.72 2.18
C VAL A 33 7.89 4.78 3.32
N GLY A 34 8.98 5.52 3.14
CA GLY A 34 10.00 5.76 4.15
C GLY A 34 10.13 7.25 4.48
N TYR A 35 10.29 7.55 5.76
CA TYR A 35 10.50 8.90 6.27
C TYR A 35 11.85 8.98 6.98
N PRO A 36 12.85 9.69 6.41
CA PRO A 36 14.14 9.88 7.07
C PRO A 36 13.97 10.60 8.42
N GLY A 37 14.75 10.16 9.42
CA GLY A 37 14.73 10.76 10.76
C GLY A 37 13.71 10.18 11.72
N VAL A 38 12.87 9.24 11.28
CA VAL A 38 12.06 8.42 12.18
C VAL A 38 12.94 7.28 12.70
N PRO A 39 13.05 7.06 14.03
CA PRO A 39 13.84 5.96 14.58
C PRO A 39 13.25 4.61 14.21
N HIS A 40 14.11 3.58 14.13
CA HIS A 40 13.76 2.21 13.76
C HIS A 40 12.59 1.59 14.56
N SER A 41 12.42 1.99 15.81
CA SER A 41 11.29 1.55 16.67
C SER A 41 10.12 2.53 16.69
N GLY A 42 10.16 3.59 15.87
CA GLY A 42 9.16 4.66 15.85
C GLY A 42 8.18 4.51 14.71
N TYR A 43 6.91 4.77 14.99
CA TYR A 43 5.90 4.90 13.94
C TYR A 43 5.89 6.34 13.43
N ALA A 44 5.95 6.51 12.11
CA ALA A 44 5.94 7.83 11.47
C ALA A 44 4.72 8.68 11.87
N GLU A 45 3.59 8.04 12.19
CA GLU A 45 2.37 8.72 12.64
C GLU A 45 2.54 9.49 13.96
N PHE A 46 3.47 9.10 14.84
CA PHE A 46 3.75 9.85 16.06
C PHE A 46 4.58 11.11 15.82
N TYR A 47 5.39 11.10 14.75
CA TYR A 47 6.25 12.23 14.38
C TYR A 47 5.55 13.20 13.44
N TYR A 48 4.78 12.67 12.48
CA TYR A 48 4.15 13.40 11.40
C TYR A 48 2.62 13.30 11.45
N THR A 49 2.03 13.78 12.55
CA THR A 49 0.58 13.89 12.68
C THR A 49 0.04 15.04 11.81
N LEU A 50 -1.24 15.01 11.49
CA LEU A 50 -1.88 16.15 10.80
C LEU A 50 -1.67 17.45 11.56
N GLN A 51 -1.71 17.42 12.91
CA GLN A 51 -1.47 18.58 13.75
C GLN A 51 -0.03 19.07 13.63
N THR A 52 0.99 18.19 13.66
CA THR A 52 2.39 18.60 13.52
C THR A 52 2.68 19.15 12.14
N ILE A 53 2.14 18.55 11.09
CA ILE A 53 2.36 18.99 9.71
C ILE A 53 1.69 20.35 9.45
N TYR A 54 0.41 20.49 9.76
CA TYR A 54 -0.37 21.68 9.39
C TYR A 54 -0.31 22.79 10.43
N ALA A 55 -0.46 22.51 11.72
CA ALA A 55 -0.46 23.53 12.77
C ALA A 55 0.94 23.95 13.19
N ARG A 56 1.87 23.01 13.32
CA ARG A 56 3.25 23.28 13.73
C ARG A 56 4.21 23.46 12.56
N ARG A 57 3.73 23.28 11.33
CA ARG A 57 4.53 23.37 10.08
C ARG A 57 5.76 22.44 10.09
N HIS A 58 5.65 21.34 10.79
CA HIS A 58 6.69 20.33 10.89
C HIS A 58 6.37 19.17 9.96
N ALA A 59 6.66 19.34 8.68
CA ALA A 59 6.51 18.30 7.67
C ALA A 59 7.82 17.50 7.51
N PRO A 60 7.76 16.24 7.06
CA PRO A 60 8.97 15.51 6.72
C PRO A 60 9.73 16.24 5.61
N PRO A 61 11.05 16.41 5.73
CA PRO A 61 11.86 17.11 4.72
C PRO A 61 11.85 16.38 3.38
N THR A 62 11.79 15.06 3.42
CA THR A 62 11.76 14.18 2.26
C THR A 62 10.85 13.00 2.53
N VAL A 63 10.19 12.48 1.51
CA VAL A 63 9.43 11.24 1.55
C VAL A 63 10.01 10.32 0.49
N HIS A 64 10.47 9.16 0.92
CA HIS A 64 10.98 8.13 0.02
C HIS A 64 9.85 7.15 -0.33
N LEU A 65 9.71 6.86 -1.61
CA LEU A 65 8.73 5.93 -2.14
C LEU A 65 9.45 4.82 -2.91
N HIS A 66 9.22 3.58 -2.51
CA HIS A 66 9.66 2.41 -3.25
C HIS A 66 8.47 1.74 -3.89
N PHE A 67 8.51 1.54 -5.19
CA PHE A 67 7.45 0.95 -5.99
C PHE A 67 7.85 -0.45 -6.45
N ARG A 68 6.94 -1.41 -6.30
CA ARG A 68 7.09 -2.76 -6.82
C ARG A 68 5.82 -3.17 -7.55
N ALA A 69 5.96 -3.57 -8.80
CA ALA A 69 4.87 -4.17 -9.56
C ALA A 69 4.74 -5.65 -9.20
N LEU A 70 3.55 -6.08 -8.82
CA LEU A 70 3.22 -7.47 -8.51
C LEU A 70 2.33 -8.02 -9.61
N ASP A 71 2.80 -9.08 -10.25
CA ASP A 71 2.02 -9.82 -11.23
C ASP A 71 1.07 -10.78 -10.51
N LEU A 72 -0.21 -10.55 -10.66
CA LEU A 72 -1.26 -11.35 -10.05
C LEU A 72 -1.43 -12.72 -10.70
N ALA A 73 -0.92 -12.92 -11.91
CA ALA A 73 -0.92 -14.23 -12.56
C ALA A 73 -0.08 -15.27 -11.80
N THR A 74 0.82 -14.81 -10.91
CA THR A 74 1.65 -15.70 -10.08
C THR A 74 0.97 -16.11 -8.77
N VAL A 75 -0.22 -15.61 -8.47
CA VAL A 75 -0.93 -15.86 -7.20
C VAL A 75 -1.95 -16.99 -7.39
N PRO A 76 -1.67 -18.22 -6.91
CA PRO A 76 -2.48 -19.39 -7.20
C PRO A 76 -3.94 -19.26 -6.77
N SER A 77 -4.19 -18.63 -5.61
CA SER A 77 -5.54 -18.43 -5.05
C SER A 77 -6.43 -17.48 -5.85
N LEU A 78 -5.85 -16.70 -6.75
CA LEU A 78 -6.61 -15.81 -7.64
C LEU A 78 -6.98 -16.48 -8.96
N LEU A 79 -6.22 -17.52 -9.37
CA LEU A 79 -6.41 -18.24 -10.64
C LEU A 79 -7.33 -19.45 -10.50
N SER A 80 -7.46 -20.00 -9.28
CA SER A 80 -8.09 -21.31 -9.03
C SER A 80 -9.61 -21.34 -9.13
N SER A 81 -10.27 -20.18 -9.29
CA SER A 81 -11.72 -20.13 -9.32
C SER A 81 -12.25 -19.72 -10.70
N ASN A 82 -13.34 -20.36 -11.08
CA ASN A 82 -14.20 -19.92 -12.17
C ASN A 82 -14.66 -18.49 -11.87
N LEU A 83 -13.86 -17.52 -12.34
CA LEU A 83 -14.20 -16.10 -12.26
C LEU A 83 -15.42 -15.88 -13.15
N SER A 84 -16.59 -16.20 -12.64
CA SER A 84 -17.83 -15.91 -13.32
C SER A 84 -18.13 -14.43 -13.15
N PRO A 85 -18.22 -13.65 -14.24
CA PRO A 85 -18.54 -12.22 -14.19
C PRO A 85 -19.98 -11.95 -13.70
N THR A 86 -20.72 -12.99 -13.36
CA THR A 86 -22.15 -12.92 -13.01
C THR A 86 -22.41 -12.72 -11.51
N CYS A 87 -21.38 -12.37 -10.73
CA CYS A 87 -21.59 -12.21 -9.29
C CYS A 87 -22.31 -10.90 -8.96
N SER A 88 -23.58 -11.02 -8.61
CA SER A 88 -24.49 -9.90 -8.39
C SER A 88 -24.45 -9.30 -6.99
N THR A 89 -23.77 -9.94 -6.02
CA THR A 89 -23.75 -9.47 -4.62
C THR A 89 -22.47 -9.84 -3.90
N SER A 90 -22.04 -8.98 -2.96
CA SER A 90 -20.85 -9.20 -2.11
C SER A 90 -20.91 -10.51 -1.29
N ARG A 91 -22.13 -11.01 -1.01
CA ARG A 91 -22.36 -12.27 -0.27
C ARG A 91 -22.06 -13.51 -1.11
N ASP A 92 -22.32 -13.46 -2.42
CA ASP A 92 -22.10 -14.60 -3.31
C ASP A 92 -20.59 -14.85 -3.49
N LEU A 93 -19.80 -13.76 -3.53
CA LEU A 93 -18.34 -13.83 -3.58
C LEU A 93 -17.72 -14.40 -2.30
N GLU A 94 -18.37 -14.18 -1.18
CA GLU A 94 -17.90 -14.71 0.10
C GLU A 94 -18.06 -16.23 0.18
N ASN A 95 -19.11 -16.75 -0.41
CA ASN A 95 -19.41 -18.18 -0.46
C ASN A 95 -18.56 -18.95 -1.48
N ASP A 96 -18.07 -18.28 -2.54
CA ASP A 96 -17.24 -18.90 -3.58
C ASP A 96 -15.76 -19.05 -3.16
N LEU A 97 -15.35 -18.40 -2.08
CA LEU A 97 -13.98 -18.49 -1.57
C LEU A 97 -13.82 -19.73 -0.68
N THR A 98 -13.03 -20.69 -1.15
CA THR A 98 -12.68 -21.83 -0.31
C THR A 98 -11.77 -21.39 0.84
N GLN A 99 -11.81 -22.11 1.95
CA GLN A 99 -10.90 -21.86 3.08
C GLN A 99 -9.43 -22.04 2.67
N ALA A 100 -9.15 -22.94 1.74
CA ALA A 100 -7.82 -23.15 1.18
C ALA A 100 -7.31 -21.90 0.44
N ASP A 101 -8.15 -21.27 -0.39
CA ASP A 101 -7.78 -20.03 -1.12
C ASP A 101 -7.45 -18.89 -0.16
N ARG A 102 -8.22 -18.77 0.92
CA ARG A 102 -7.98 -17.75 1.97
C ARG A 102 -6.63 -17.96 2.65
N ILE A 103 -6.30 -19.19 3.01
CA ILE A 103 -5.03 -19.56 3.67
C ILE A 103 -3.87 -19.28 2.71
N THR A 104 -3.94 -19.77 1.47
CA THR A 104 -2.88 -19.58 0.47
C THR A 104 -2.63 -18.10 0.19
N PHE A 105 -3.69 -17.31 0.06
CA PHE A 105 -3.56 -15.87 -0.15
C PHE A 105 -3.01 -15.15 1.09
N GLN A 106 -3.38 -15.59 2.27
CA GLN A 106 -2.85 -15.04 3.53
C GLN A 106 -1.35 -15.29 3.65
N GLU A 107 -0.89 -16.50 3.32
CA GLU A 107 0.52 -16.86 3.31
C GLU A 107 1.30 -16.03 2.30
N TRP A 108 0.81 -15.94 1.06
CA TRP A 108 1.39 -15.09 0.02
C TRP A 108 1.49 -13.63 0.46
N THR A 109 0.43 -13.09 1.03
CA THR A 109 0.41 -11.70 1.53
C THR A 109 1.44 -11.53 2.65
N ARG A 110 1.53 -12.49 3.58
CA ARG A 110 2.48 -12.45 4.68
C ARG A 110 3.92 -12.46 4.20
N GLU A 111 4.26 -13.27 3.21
CA GLU A 111 5.59 -13.28 2.60
C GLU A 111 5.96 -11.90 2.03
N ARG A 112 5.03 -11.27 1.29
CA ARG A 112 5.25 -9.91 0.74
C ARG A 112 5.47 -8.88 1.85
N TRP A 113 4.80 -9.02 2.99
CA TRP A 113 5.00 -8.15 4.14
C TRP A 113 6.32 -8.40 4.87
N VAL A 114 6.80 -9.63 4.94
CA VAL A 114 8.13 -9.95 5.47
C VAL A 114 9.22 -9.30 4.62
N GLU A 115 9.10 -9.37 3.28
CA GLU A 115 10.02 -8.69 2.37
C GLU A 115 9.98 -7.16 2.55
N LYS A 116 8.80 -6.60 2.73
CA LYS A 116 8.62 -5.17 2.98
C LYS A 116 9.23 -4.74 4.33
N ASP A 117 9.11 -5.57 5.34
CA ASP A 117 9.69 -5.33 6.67
C ASP A 117 11.23 -5.30 6.59
N ALA A 118 11.83 -6.27 5.88
CA ALA A 118 13.27 -6.28 5.63
C ALA A 118 13.74 -5.08 4.77
N LEU A 119 12.91 -4.64 3.80
CA LEU A 119 13.18 -3.43 3.02
C LEU A 119 13.21 -2.18 3.91
N MET A 120 12.32 -2.11 4.90
CA MET A 120 12.30 -1.01 5.87
C MET A 120 13.48 -1.07 6.84
N ASP A 121 13.94 -2.25 7.25
CA ASP A 121 15.17 -2.39 8.04
C ASP A 121 16.37 -1.76 7.30
N GLY A 122 16.57 -2.13 6.04
CA GLY A 122 17.60 -1.52 5.21
C GLY A 122 17.44 -0.01 5.02
N PHE A 123 16.21 0.48 4.93
CA PHE A 123 15.94 1.91 4.84
C PHE A 123 16.34 2.65 6.13
N TYR A 124 16.06 2.10 7.31
CA TYR A 124 16.45 2.72 8.57
C TYR A 124 17.97 2.74 8.78
N GLU A 125 18.69 1.75 8.25
CA GLU A 125 20.14 1.71 8.33
C GLU A 125 20.81 2.71 7.37
N THR A 126 20.30 2.85 6.15
CA THR A 126 20.95 3.60 5.08
C THR A 126 20.35 4.97 4.79
N GLY A 127 19.12 5.20 5.25
CA GLY A 127 18.32 6.40 4.95
C GLY A 127 17.72 6.42 3.55
N ALA A 128 17.88 5.34 2.76
CA ALA A 128 17.35 5.24 1.40
C ALA A 128 16.93 3.82 1.06
N PHE A 129 15.97 3.67 0.17
CA PHE A 129 15.67 2.36 -0.40
C PHE A 129 16.74 1.93 -1.39
N PRO A 130 16.99 0.62 -1.54
CA PRO A 130 17.95 0.12 -2.50
C PRO A 130 17.56 0.58 -3.92
N ALA A 131 18.58 0.90 -4.72
CA ALA A 131 18.36 1.26 -6.12
C ALA A 131 17.69 0.09 -6.85
N GLY A 132 16.50 0.35 -7.39
CA GLY A 132 15.78 -0.61 -8.20
C GLY A 132 16.33 -0.71 -9.62
N LYS A 133 15.56 -1.35 -10.52
CA LYS A 133 15.89 -1.40 -11.96
C LYS A 133 15.89 -0.03 -12.64
N GLN A 134 15.29 0.96 -12.02
CA GLN A 134 15.24 2.35 -12.50
C GLN A 134 15.99 3.25 -11.51
N ASN A 135 16.66 4.26 -12.03
CA ASN A 135 17.32 5.26 -11.21
C ASN A 135 16.28 6.01 -10.36
N PRO A 136 16.62 6.37 -9.12
CA PRO A 136 15.74 7.19 -8.29
C PRO A 136 15.48 8.53 -8.97
N VAL A 137 14.22 8.94 -8.98
CA VAL A 137 13.79 10.24 -9.52
C VAL A 137 13.40 11.11 -8.35
N GLU A 138 14.09 12.24 -8.20
CA GLU A 138 13.73 13.26 -7.23
C GLU A 138 12.84 14.31 -7.88
N PHE A 139 11.72 14.65 -7.22
CA PHE A 139 10.89 15.75 -7.64
C PHE A 139 10.43 16.55 -6.43
N ARG A 140 10.30 17.88 -6.63
CA ARG A 140 9.81 18.78 -5.59
C ARG A 140 8.34 19.10 -5.82
N LEU A 141 7.54 18.82 -4.80
CA LEU A 141 6.15 19.25 -4.79
C LEU A 141 6.10 20.78 -4.59
N ARG A 142 5.55 21.50 -5.58
CA ARG A 142 5.29 22.94 -5.48
C ARG A 142 3.80 23.15 -5.35
N MET A 143 3.36 23.61 -4.20
CA MET A 143 1.99 24.10 -4.04
C MET A 143 1.82 25.44 -4.74
N ARG A 144 0.83 25.54 -5.62
CA ARG A 144 0.43 26.81 -6.21
C ARG A 144 -0.40 27.60 -5.20
N ARG A 145 -0.32 28.95 -5.26
CA ARG A 145 -1.07 29.83 -4.33
C ARG A 145 -2.58 29.54 -4.30
N GLY A 146 -3.17 29.02 -5.38
CA GLY A 146 -4.58 28.64 -5.44
C GLY A 146 -4.94 27.30 -4.80
N ASP A 147 -3.96 26.44 -4.52
CA ASP A 147 -4.23 25.11 -3.97
C ASP A 147 -4.66 25.18 -2.49
N TRP A 148 -4.21 26.20 -1.77
CA TRP A 148 -4.65 26.46 -0.39
C TRP A 148 -6.14 26.78 -0.27
N MET A 149 -6.73 27.48 -1.25
CA MET A 149 -8.15 27.78 -1.25
C MET A 149 -8.99 26.51 -1.47
N ARG A 150 -8.52 25.56 -2.27
CA ARG A 150 -9.20 24.29 -2.51
C ARG A 150 -9.19 23.39 -1.28
N LEU A 151 -8.10 23.39 -0.51
CA LEU A 151 -7.99 22.64 0.76
C LEU A 151 -8.83 23.28 1.88
N ALA A 152 -9.01 24.59 1.88
CA ALA A 152 -9.80 25.30 2.90
C ALA A 152 -11.32 25.18 2.69
N VAL A 153 -11.79 24.82 1.49
CA VAL A 153 -13.22 24.69 1.16
C VAL A 153 -13.78 23.31 1.51
N LEU A 154 -12.93 22.31 1.70
CA LEU A 154 -13.35 20.93 2.04
C LEU A 154 -14.03 20.74 3.42
N PRO A 155 -13.75 21.52 4.49
CA PRO A 155 -14.43 21.32 5.78
C PRO A 155 -15.78 22.01 5.92
N ALA A 156 -16.25 22.76 4.94
CA ALA A 156 -17.52 23.50 5.04
C ALA A 156 -18.74 22.72 4.45
N ALA A 157 -18.55 21.49 3.99
CA ALA A 157 -19.57 20.67 3.32
C ALA A 157 -19.89 19.35 4.07
N LEU A 158 -19.60 19.27 5.39
CA LEU A 158 -20.01 18.18 6.26
C LEU A 158 -20.91 18.67 7.37
#